data_7e7ca334f68da2353aed386b45d3b4f7
#
_entry.id   7e7ca334f68da2353aed386b45d3b4f7
#
_cell.length_a   1.000
_cell.length_b   1.000
_cell.length_c   1.000
_cell.angle_alpha   90.00
_cell.angle_beta   90.00
_cell.angle_gamma   90.00
#
_symmetry.space_group_name_H-M   'P 1'
#
loop_
_entity.id
_entity.type
_entity.pdbx_description
1 polymer ?
#
loop_
_entity_poly.entity_id
_entity_poly.type
_entity_poly.pdbx_seq_one_letter_code
_entity_poly.pdbx_strand_id
1 'polypeptide(L)'
;VTVALCMCINYICTWERQTKFEYRFISGINKNISKENGAEILRECKCFPVLRQGKSTCFFDDGYGEGRSFGGNRHHEGIDIMPSEDKAGKFKVRSVCDGVVEKKGWLRLGGYRVGIRSRHGNYYYYAHLDSYRKGLKCNDTVKAGEIIGYMGNTGYGDEGTRGKFQVHLHFGVYVRDKAGEKSINPYYLLKKLESR
;
A
#
# COMPACT_ATOMS: atom_id res chain seq x y z
N VAL A 1 -28.82 23.88 14.40
CA VAL A 1 -27.93 23.55 15.54
C VAL A 1 -27.52 22.06 15.47
N THR A 2 -28.46 21.15 15.22
CA THR A 2 -28.19 19.68 15.22
C THR A 2 -27.23 19.22 14.13
N VAL A 3 -27.29 19.72 12.90
CA VAL A 3 -26.41 19.32 11.80
C VAL A 3 -24.96 19.75 12.05
N ALA A 4 -24.75 20.98 12.51
CA ALA A 4 -23.42 21.48 12.85
C ALA A 4 -22.78 20.69 14.00
N LEU A 5 -23.56 20.33 15.02
CA LEU A 5 -23.09 19.52 16.14
C LEU A 5 -22.69 18.11 15.70
N CYS A 6 -23.50 17.46 14.84
CA CYS A 6 -23.16 16.15 14.28
C CYS A 6 -21.88 16.20 13.40
N MET A 7 -21.70 17.28 12.63
CA MET A 7 -20.47 17.47 11.84
C MET A 7 -19.24 17.64 12.73
N CYS A 8 -19.35 18.44 13.82
CA CYS A 8 -18.27 18.61 14.78
C CYS A 8 -17.91 17.30 15.50
N ILE A 9 -18.88 16.53 15.94
CA ILE A 9 -18.67 15.23 16.60
C ILE A 9 -17.98 14.26 15.63
N ASN A 10 -18.46 14.15 14.38
CA ASN A 10 -17.84 13.30 13.38
C ASN A 10 -16.40 13.74 13.09
N TYR A 11 -16.12 15.03 13.01
CA TYR A 11 -14.78 15.56 12.80
C TYR A 11 -13.85 15.20 13.97
N ILE A 12 -14.28 15.40 15.22
CA ILE A 12 -13.51 15.08 16.42
C ILE A 12 -13.22 13.57 16.48
N CYS A 13 -14.21 12.71 16.29
CA CYS A 13 -14.03 11.26 16.30
C CYS A 13 -13.06 10.77 15.19
N THR A 14 -13.11 11.39 14.01
CA THR A 14 -12.20 11.08 12.91
C THR A 14 -10.78 11.52 13.23
N TRP A 15 -10.62 12.72 13.80
CA TRP A 15 -9.32 13.26 14.20
C TRP A 15 -8.66 12.39 15.29
N GLU A 16 -9.40 12.02 16.34
CA GLU A 16 -8.91 11.14 17.42
C GLU A 16 -8.48 9.77 16.86
N ARG A 17 -9.27 9.20 15.96
CA ARG A 17 -8.96 7.92 15.31
C ARG A 17 -7.68 8.01 14.47
N GLN A 18 -7.52 9.05 13.67
CA GLN A 18 -6.33 9.28 12.86
C GLN A 18 -5.09 9.46 13.74
N THR A 19 -5.18 10.27 14.79
CA THR A 19 -4.09 10.49 15.75
C THR A 19 -3.66 9.18 16.42
N LYS A 20 -4.63 8.34 16.80
CA LYS A 20 -4.35 7.02 17.37
C LYS A 20 -3.61 6.10 16.39
N PHE A 21 -3.99 6.10 15.11
CA PHE A 21 -3.28 5.29 14.11
C PHE A 21 -1.90 5.83 13.78
N GLU A 22 -1.73 7.16 13.74
CA GLU A 22 -0.41 7.79 13.60
C GLU A 22 0.53 7.40 14.75
N TYR A 23 0.05 7.52 15.98
CA TYR A 23 0.82 7.13 17.16
C TYR A 23 1.21 5.65 17.11
N ARG A 24 0.27 4.76 16.79
CA ARG A 24 0.54 3.32 16.67
C ARG A 24 1.50 3.01 15.53
N PHE A 25 1.40 3.70 14.40
CA PHE A 25 2.36 3.54 13.31
C PHE A 25 3.75 3.94 13.75
N ILE A 26 3.93 5.12 14.34
CA ILE A 26 5.24 5.60 14.80
C ILE A 26 5.82 4.74 15.94
N SER A 27 4.98 4.29 16.88
CA SER A 27 5.42 3.45 18.01
C SER A 27 5.65 1.98 17.64
N GLY A 28 4.89 1.48 16.66
CA GLY A 28 5.01 0.12 16.14
C GLY A 28 6.08 -0.03 15.06
N ILE A 29 6.58 1.07 14.54
CA ILE A 29 7.70 1.07 13.61
C ILE A 29 8.91 0.50 14.33
N ASN A 30 9.39 -0.57 13.79
CA ASN A 30 10.50 -1.36 14.27
C ASN A 30 11.67 -0.46 14.71
N LYS A 31 12.44 -0.89 15.72
CA LYS A 31 13.65 -0.21 16.26
C LYS A 31 14.67 0.27 15.20
N ASN A 32 14.39 0.00 13.93
CA ASN A 32 15.26 0.25 12.78
C ASN A 32 14.97 1.54 12.00
N ILE A 33 13.89 2.27 12.28
CA ILE A 33 13.67 3.58 11.67
C ILE A 33 13.39 4.65 12.72
N SER A 34 13.85 5.86 12.44
CA SER A 34 13.64 6.97 13.36
C SER A 34 12.18 7.40 13.38
N LYS A 35 11.76 8.03 14.48
CA LYS A 35 10.41 8.61 14.59
C LYS A 35 10.17 9.67 13.50
N GLU A 36 11.22 10.38 13.11
CA GLU A 36 11.21 11.39 12.06
C GLU A 36 10.84 10.76 10.69
N ASN A 37 11.46 9.62 10.33
CA ASN A 37 11.11 8.89 9.11
C ASN A 37 9.66 8.39 9.14
N GLY A 38 9.19 7.91 10.27
CA GLY A 38 7.78 7.51 10.44
C GLY A 38 6.82 8.67 10.23
N ALA A 39 7.12 9.83 10.82
CA ALA A 39 6.33 11.04 10.64
C ALA A 39 6.37 11.55 9.19
N GLU A 40 7.49 11.37 8.49
CA GLU A 40 7.62 11.74 7.08
C GLU A 40 6.76 10.85 6.17
N ILE A 41 6.78 9.53 6.36
CA ILE A 41 5.90 8.59 5.66
C ILE A 41 4.43 8.97 5.86
N LEU A 42 4.03 9.31 7.09
CA LEU A 42 2.67 9.77 7.38
C LEU A 42 2.30 11.07 6.66
N ARG A 43 3.25 11.98 6.44
CA ARG A 43 3.04 13.25 5.72
C ARG A 43 2.99 13.05 4.21
N GLU A 44 3.84 12.20 3.64
CA GLU A 44 3.90 12.00 2.18
C GLU A 44 2.79 11.09 1.64
N CYS A 45 2.27 10.16 2.45
CA CYS A 45 1.15 9.30 2.06
C CYS A 45 -0.18 10.06 2.19
N LYS A 46 -0.85 10.29 1.06
CA LYS A 46 -2.04 11.14 0.96
C LYS A 46 -3.34 10.38 0.82
N CYS A 47 -3.31 9.14 0.33
CA CYS A 47 -4.52 8.37 0.04
C CYS A 47 -4.29 6.87 0.20
N PHE A 48 -5.39 6.14 0.42
CA PHE A 48 -5.39 4.67 0.43
C PHE A 48 -5.01 4.13 -0.96
N PRO A 49 -4.20 3.04 -1.07
CA PRO A 49 -3.66 2.59 -2.35
C PRO A 49 -4.70 2.04 -3.34
N VAL A 50 -5.90 1.72 -2.89
CA VAL A 50 -7.00 1.28 -3.76
C VAL A 50 -8.06 2.38 -3.83
N LEU A 51 -8.46 2.73 -5.06
CA LEU A 51 -9.52 3.72 -5.26
C LEU A 51 -10.89 3.10 -4.94
N ARG A 52 -11.61 3.67 -3.99
CA ARG A 52 -12.99 3.27 -3.69
C ARG A 52 -13.90 3.62 -4.87
N GLN A 53 -14.76 2.69 -5.25
CA GLN A 53 -15.69 2.85 -6.37
C GLN A 53 -17.09 2.38 -5.98
N GLY A 54 -17.98 3.32 -5.74
CA GLY A 54 -19.35 3.01 -5.34
C GLY A 54 -19.41 2.17 -4.05
N LYS A 55 -20.08 1.02 -4.10
CA LYS A 55 -20.21 0.08 -2.97
C LYS A 55 -19.01 -0.88 -2.83
N SER A 56 -18.04 -0.83 -3.75
CA SER A 56 -16.86 -1.71 -3.71
C SER A 56 -15.94 -1.31 -2.57
N THR A 57 -15.70 -2.24 -1.66
CA THR A 57 -14.87 -2.07 -0.47
C THR A 57 -13.65 -2.97 -0.52
N CYS A 58 -12.67 -2.68 0.30
CA CYS A 58 -11.53 -3.55 0.56
C CYS A 58 -11.41 -3.77 2.06
N PHE A 59 -10.82 -4.89 2.44
CA PHE A 59 -10.51 -5.23 3.83
C PHE A 59 -9.08 -5.74 3.92
N PHE A 60 -8.47 -5.63 5.08
CA PHE A 60 -7.11 -6.10 5.34
C PHE A 60 -6.89 -6.29 6.83
N ASP A 61 -6.05 -7.26 7.16
CA ASP A 61 -5.59 -7.57 8.50
C ASP A 61 -4.08 -7.35 8.62
N ASP A 62 -3.55 -7.40 9.84
CA ASP A 62 -2.10 -7.25 10.08
C ASP A 62 -1.39 -8.58 9.84
N GLY A 63 -1.14 -8.87 8.56
CA GLY A 63 -0.38 -10.05 8.14
C GLY A 63 1.12 -9.78 7.96
N TYR A 64 1.64 -8.62 8.39
CA TYR A 64 3.08 -8.32 8.28
C TYR A 64 3.92 -9.26 9.16
N GLY A 65 4.98 -9.81 8.59
CA GLY A 65 5.88 -10.72 9.29
C GLY A 65 5.41 -12.18 9.34
N GLU A 66 4.19 -12.49 8.88
CA GLU A 66 3.71 -13.86 8.79
C GLU A 66 4.61 -14.73 7.89
N GLY A 67 4.75 -16.00 8.24
CA GLY A 67 5.50 -16.97 7.44
C GLY A 67 4.85 -17.20 6.07
N ARG A 68 5.67 -17.26 5.04
CA ARG A 68 5.27 -17.60 3.67
C ARG A 68 6.12 -18.77 3.19
N SER A 69 5.47 -19.85 2.72
CA SER A 69 6.15 -21.09 2.29
C SER A 69 6.42 -21.13 0.79
N PHE A 70 5.64 -20.44 -0.04
CA PHE A 70 5.85 -20.48 -1.49
C PHE A 70 7.15 -19.74 -1.87
N GLY A 71 8.04 -20.44 -2.57
CA GLY A 71 9.35 -19.90 -2.97
C GLY A 71 10.42 -19.92 -1.88
N GLY A 72 10.22 -20.67 -0.79
CA GLY A 72 11.14 -20.82 0.34
C GLY A 72 10.61 -20.19 1.63
N ASN A 73 11.34 -20.39 2.73
CA ASN A 73 11.00 -19.76 4.00
C ASN A 73 11.29 -18.27 3.94
N ARG A 74 10.25 -17.45 4.00
CA ARG A 74 10.32 -16.00 4.01
C ARG A 74 9.23 -15.41 4.87
N HIS A 75 9.36 -14.16 5.22
CA HIS A 75 8.32 -13.41 5.93
C HIS A 75 7.57 -12.49 4.98
N HIS A 76 6.32 -12.20 5.30
CA HIS A 76 5.48 -11.27 4.56
C HIS A 76 5.94 -9.82 4.81
N GLU A 77 6.40 -9.13 3.77
CA GLU A 77 7.00 -7.80 3.87
C GLU A 77 6.02 -6.68 3.49
N GLY A 78 4.72 -6.89 3.76
CA GLY A 78 3.67 -5.93 3.44
C GLY A 78 2.34 -6.31 4.05
N ILE A 79 1.27 -5.73 3.53
CA ILE A 79 -0.11 -6.05 3.85
C ILE A 79 -0.85 -6.43 2.58
N ASP A 80 -1.61 -7.52 2.64
CA ASP A 80 -2.48 -7.96 1.56
C ASP A 80 -3.85 -7.29 1.71
N ILE A 81 -4.23 -6.47 0.72
CA ILE A 81 -5.51 -5.75 0.69
C ILE A 81 -6.45 -6.52 -0.23
N MET A 82 -7.45 -7.14 0.38
CA MET A 82 -8.43 -7.98 -0.30
C MET A 82 -9.62 -7.14 -0.80
N PRO A 83 -10.10 -7.32 -2.04
CA PRO A 83 -11.29 -6.66 -2.52
C PRO A 83 -12.55 -7.38 -2.07
N SER A 84 -13.69 -6.68 -2.04
CA SER A 84 -15.01 -7.26 -1.77
C SER A 84 -15.51 -8.23 -2.86
N GLU A 85 -14.86 -8.24 -4.02
CA GLU A 85 -15.16 -9.13 -5.13
C GLU A 85 -13.86 -9.70 -5.71
N ASP A 86 -13.76 -11.02 -5.82
CA ASP A 86 -12.60 -11.70 -6.39
C ASP A 86 -12.58 -11.58 -7.93
N LYS A 87 -12.38 -10.34 -8.43
CA LYS A 87 -12.38 -10.02 -9.85
C LYS A 87 -11.15 -9.21 -10.24
N ALA A 88 -10.22 -9.85 -10.95
CA ALA A 88 -9.02 -9.22 -11.47
C ALA A 88 -9.36 -8.07 -12.45
N GLY A 89 -8.58 -7.00 -12.41
CA GLY A 89 -8.75 -5.83 -13.27
C GLY A 89 -9.86 -4.86 -12.84
N LYS A 90 -10.69 -5.21 -11.85
CA LYS A 90 -11.81 -4.37 -11.42
C LYS A 90 -11.37 -3.18 -10.57
N PHE A 91 -10.51 -3.38 -9.59
CA PHE A 91 -10.14 -2.37 -8.61
C PHE A 91 -8.92 -1.58 -9.06
N LYS A 92 -9.05 -0.26 -9.13
CA LYS A 92 -7.97 0.64 -9.53
C LYS A 92 -6.98 0.82 -8.38
N VAL A 93 -5.70 0.60 -8.68
CA VAL A 93 -4.58 0.84 -7.77
C VAL A 93 -3.98 2.20 -8.07
N ARG A 94 -3.71 2.99 -7.03
CA ARG A 94 -3.17 4.35 -7.15
C ARG A 94 -1.94 4.55 -6.27
N SER A 95 -1.09 5.49 -6.66
CA SER A 95 0.04 5.90 -5.84
C SER A 95 -0.43 6.50 -4.52
N VAL A 96 0.16 6.10 -3.41
CA VAL A 96 -0.12 6.70 -2.09
C VAL A 96 0.55 8.06 -1.91
N CYS A 97 1.62 8.32 -2.66
CA CYS A 97 2.46 9.52 -2.54
C CYS A 97 2.86 10.10 -3.91
N ASP A 98 3.41 11.29 -3.90
CA ASP A 98 4.16 11.82 -5.03
C ASP A 98 5.50 11.09 -5.13
N GLY A 99 5.94 10.76 -6.35
CA GLY A 99 7.21 10.05 -6.53
C GLY A 99 7.53 9.73 -7.99
N VAL A 100 8.53 8.87 -8.16
CA VAL A 100 8.98 8.39 -9.46
C VAL A 100 8.80 6.87 -9.53
N VAL A 101 8.31 6.37 -10.65
CA VAL A 101 8.23 4.93 -10.93
C VAL A 101 9.66 4.39 -11.07
N GLU A 102 10.22 3.87 -9.98
CA GLU A 102 11.58 3.34 -9.96
C GLU A 102 11.64 1.95 -10.59
N LYS A 103 10.64 1.13 -10.35
CA LYS A 103 10.57 -0.24 -10.84
C LYS A 103 9.18 -0.56 -11.41
N LYS A 104 9.15 -1.24 -12.54
CA LYS A 104 7.96 -1.79 -13.17
C LYS A 104 8.34 -3.09 -13.88
N GLY A 105 7.48 -4.09 -13.88
CA GLY A 105 7.72 -5.35 -14.56
C GLY A 105 7.34 -6.54 -13.72
N TRP A 106 7.74 -7.72 -14.17
CA TRP A 106 7.46 -9.00 -13.55
C TRP A 106 8.46 -9.36 -12.46
N LEU A 107 7.95 -9.95 -11.39
CA LEU A 107 8.73 -10.72 -10.42
C LEU A 107 8.06 -12.07 -10.20
N ARG A 108 8.83 -13.14 -10.08
CA ARG A 108 8.30 -14.50 -9.94
C ARG A 108 7.30 -14.64 -8.79
N LEU A 109 7.55 -14.01 -7.66
CA LEU A 109 6.63 -14.01 -6.51
C LEU A 109 5.56 -12.91 -6.65
N GLY A 110 5.96 -11.68 -6.90
CA GLY A 110 5.05 -10.51 -6.89
C GLY A 110 4.22 -10.30 -8.15
N GLY A 111 4.46 -11.08 -9.22
CA GLY A 111 3.76 -10.88 -10.50
C GLY A 111 4.08 -9.53 -11.14
N TYR A 112 3.11 -8.95 -11.82
CA TYR A 112 3.21 -7.57 -12.29
C TYR A 112 3.24 -6.63 -11.10
N ARG A 113 4.30 -5.82 -11.01
CA ARG A 113 4.50 -4.92 -9.88
C ARG A 113 4.92 -3.52 -10.32
N VAL A 114 4.62 -2.54 -9.49
CA VAL A 114 5.12 -1.15 -9.56
C VAL A 114 5.80 -0.83 -8.25
N GLY A 115 6.94 -0.17 -8.32
CA GLY A 115 7.63 0.40 -7.17
C GLY A 115 7.82 1.90 -7.37
N ILE A 116 7.38 2.69 -6.42
CA ILE A 116 7.44 4.15 -6.45
C ILE A 116 8.41 4.63 -5.38
N ARG A 117 9.41 5.42 -5.79
CA ARG A 117 10.34 6.10 -4.89
C ARG A 117 9.85 7.52 -4.61
N SER A 118 9.59 7.85 -3.34
CA SER A 118 9.28 9.21 -2.95
C SER A 118 10.52 10.10 -2.98
N ARG A 119 10.32 11.41 -2.92
CA ARG A 119 11.42 12.38 -2.82
C ARG A 119 12.29 12.22 -1.56
N HIS A 120 11.73 11.62 -0.52
CA HIS A 120 12.43 11.38 0.74
C HIS A 120 13.15 10.02 0.79
N GLY A 121 13.12 9.27 -0.32
CA GLY A 121 13.81 8.00 -0.46
C GLY A 121 13.02 6.77 0.01
N ASN A 122 11.79 6.95 0.52
CA ASN A 122 10.93 5.82 0.87
C ASN A 122 10.42 5.12 -0.39
N TYR A 123 10.30 3.79 -0.34
CA TYR A 123 9.89 3.00 -1.48
C TYR A 123 8.54 2.32 -1.19
N TYR A 124 7.59 2.52 -2.09
CA TYR A 124 6.23 1.99 -2.02
C TYR A 124 6.03 0.94 -3.09
N TYR A 125 5.73 -0.28 -2.66
CA TYR A 125 5.65 -1.46 -3.50
C TYR A 125 4.20 -1.91 -3.67
N TYR A 126 3.80 -2.14 -4.91
CA TYR A 126 2.47 -2.56 -5.32
C TYR A 126 2.60 -3.80 -6.19
N ALA A 127 2.13 -4.95 -5.73
CA ALA A 127 2.32 -6.22 -6.42
C ALA A 127 1.00 -6.96 -6.68
N HIS A 128 1.10 -8.06 -7.42
CA HIS A 128 -0.01 -8.88 -7.90
C HIS A 128 -0.98 -8.13 -8.82
N LEU A 129 -0.51 -7.07 -9.51
CA LEU A 129 -1.35 -6.30 -10.41
C LEU A 129 -1.84 -7.17 -11.57
N ASP A 130 -3.09 -6.94 -12.02
CA ASP A 130 -3.63 -7.52 -13.25
C ASP A 130 -2.96 -6.88 -14.47
N SER A 131 -2.90 -5.58 -14.46
CA SER A 131 -2.33 -4.78 -15.53
C SER A 131 -1.89 -3.40 -15.04
N TYR A 132 -1.07 -2.73 -15.83
CA TYR A 132 -0.64 -1.36 -15.56
C TYR A 132 -1.60 -0.35 -16.17
N ARG A 133 -1.60 0.88 -15.66
CA ARG A 133 -2.16 2.02 -16.37
C ARG A 133 -1.50 2.14 -17.76
N LYS A 134 -2.32 2.39 -18.78
CA LYS A 134 -1.82 2.59 -20.16
C LYS A 134 -0.74 3.70 -20.18
N GLY A 135 0.38 3.41 -20.79
CA GLY A 135 1.49 4.34 -20.95
C GLY A 135 2.41 4.51 -19.75
N LEU A 136 2.16 3.85 -18.61
CA LEU A 136 3.06 3.92 -17.44
C LEU A 136 4.44 3.33 -17.76
N LYS A 137 5.50 4.08 -17.48
CA LYS A 137 6.91 3.67 -17.73
C LYS A 137 7.75 3.86 -16.46
N CYS A 138 8.89 3.16 -16.38
CA CYS A 138 9.92 3.51 -15.41
C CYS A 138 10.40 4.94 -15.66
N ASN A 139 10.74 5.63 -14.59
CA ASN A 139 11.12 7.05 -14.52
C ASN A 139 9.96 8.05 -14.74
N ASP A 140 8.72 7.59 -14.95
CA ASP A 140 7.58 8.51 -14.93
C ASP A 140 7.40 9.10 -13.53
N THR A 141 7.14 10.39 -13.47
CA THR A 141 6.68 11.05 -12.25
C THR A 141 5.19 10.78 -12.07
N VAL A 142 4.79 10.40 -10.86
CA VAL A 142 3.39 10.17 -10.49
C VAL A 142 3.02 11.02 -9.27
N LYS A 143 1.74 11.39 -9.21
CA LYS A 143 1.17 12.11 -8.06
C LYS A 143 0.42 11.17 -7.14
N ALA A 144 0.32 11.54 -5.86
CA ALA A 144 -0.57 10.86 -4.93
C ALA A 144 -2.01 10.83 -5.50
N GLY A 145 -2.62 9.65 -5.49
CA GLY A 145 -3.95 9.43 -6.06
C GLY A 145 -3.98 9.07 -7.55
N GLU A 146 -2.87 9.21 -8.27
CA GLU A 146 -2.77 8.86 -9.68
C GLU A 146 -2.83 7.33 -9.85
N ILE A 147 -3.66 6.87 -10.81
CA ILE A 147 -3.80 5.44 -11.09
C ILE A 147 -2.50 4.92 -11.70
N ILE A 148 -2.00 3.81 -11.16
CA ILE A 148 -0.77 3.14 -11.62
C ILE A 148 -1.04 1.76 -12.22
N GLY A 149 -2.20 1.16 -11.92
CA GLY A 149 -2.58 -0.15 -12.41
C GLY A 149 -3.90 -0.63 -11.85
N TYR A 150 -4.14 -1.92 -12.00
CA TYR A 150 -5.37 -2.58 -11.58
C TYR A 150 -5.02 -3.80 -10.74
N MET A 151 -5.77 -4.03 -9.67
CA MET A 151 -5.59 -5.16 -8.76
C MET A 151 -5.82 -6.49 -9.48
N GLY A 152 -5.00 -7.49 -9.19
CA GLY A 152 -5.10 -8.81 -9.81
C GLY A 152 -4.65 -9.93 -8.89
N ASN A 153 -4.22 -11.04 -9.51
CA ASN A 153 -3.71 -12.24 -8.85
C ASN A 153 -2.54 -12.84 -9.65
N THR A 154 -1.69 -11.98 -10.19
CA THR A 154 -0.50 -12.38 -10.94
C THR A 154 0.66 -12.72 -10.01
N GLY A 155 1.51 -13.65 -10.42
CA GLY A 155 2.69 -14.07 -9.66
C GLY A 155 2.72 -15.56 -9.38
N TYR A 156 3.66 -15.97 -8.53
CA TYR A 156 3.91 -17.36 -8.15
C TYR A 156 4.22 -18.27 -9.33
N GLY A 157 5.06 -17.77 -10.26
CA GLY A 157 5.49 -18.50 -11.45
C GLY A 157 6.17 -17.62 -12.48
N ASP A 158 6.29 -18.15 -13.70
CA ASP A 158 6.86 -17.44 -14.83
C ASP A 158 5.95 -16.29 -15.27
N GLU A 159 6.47 -15.37 -16.09
CA GLU A 159 5.73 -14.18 -16.50
C GLU A 159 4.37 -14.53 -17.11
N GLY A 160 3.33 -13.86 -16.62
CA GLY A 160 1.95 -14.10 -17.04
C GLY A 160 1.18 -15.09 -16.15
N THR A 161 1.82 -15.79 -15.19
CA THR A 161 1.11 -16.67 -14.25
C THR A 161 0.05 -15.92 -13.46
N ARG A 162 -1.19 -16.46 -13.42
CA ARG A 162 -2.38 -15.91 -12.78
C ARG A 162 -3.17 -16.99 -12.04
N GLY A 163 -4.04 -16.56 -11.11
CA GLY A 163 -5.04 -17.44 -10.49
C GLY A 163 -4.50 -18.46 -9.50
N LYS A 164 -3.27 -18.32 -9.02
CA LYS A 164 -2.71 -19.17 -7.96
C LYS A 164 -3.25 -18.83 -6.57
N PHE A 165 -3.85 -17.68 -6.42
CA PHE A 165 -4.43 -17.14 -5.19
C PHE A 165 -5.54 -16.14 -5.53
N GLN A 166 -6.31 -15.72 -4.54
CA GLN A 166 -7.38 -14.75 -4.69
C GLN A 166 -6.84 -13.37 -5.08
N VAL A 167 -7.65 -12.58 -5.78
CA VAL A 167 -7.31 -11.20 -6.14
C VAL A 167 -7.02 -10.39 -4.88
N HIS A 168 -5.88 -9.73 -4.86
CA HIS A 168 -5.50 -8.80 -3.80
C HIS A 168 -4.41 -7.84 -4.28
N LEU A 169 -4.21 -6.76 -3.54
CA LEU A 169 -3.05 -5.91 -3.66
C LEU A 169 -2.10 -6.21 -2.50
N HIS A 170 -0.92 -6.73 -2.80
CA HIS A 170 0.17 -6.71 -1.84
C HIS A 170 0.79 -5.32 -1.82
N PHE A 171 0.72 -4.65 -0.67
CA PHE A 171 1.26 -3.31 -0.46
C PHE A 171 2.40 -3.34 0.56
N GLY A 172 3.61 -2.97 0.13
CA GLY A 172 4.81 -2.90 0.96
C GLY A 172 5.35 -1.48 1.07
N VAL A 173 5.97 -1.18 2.20
CA VAL A 173 6.70 0.07 2.45
C VAL A 173 8.11 -0.27 2.88
N TYR A 174 9.09 0.32 2.20
CA TYR A 174 10.51 0.09 2.48
C TYR A 174 11.18 1.43 2.76
N VAL A 175 12.04 1.41 3.75
CA VAL A 175 12.86 2.55 4.15
C VAL A 175 14.32 2.20 3.99
N ARG A 176 15.14 3.18 3.65
CA ARG A 176 16.59 2.98 3.53
C ARG A 176 17.30 3.46 4.78
N ASP A 177 18.15 2.61 5.34
CA ASP A 177 19.10 2.95 6.37
C ASP A 177 20.55 2.68 5.89
N LYS A 178 21.52 2.78 6.81
CA LYS A 178 22.94 2.52 6.50
C LYS A 178 23.21 1.06 6.08
N ALA A 179 22.36 0.12 6.45
CA ALA A 179 22.48 -1.29 6.15
C ALA A 179 21.72 -1.72 4.87
N GLY A 180 20.97 -0.82 4.24
CA GLY A 180 20.21 -1.07 3.01
C GLY A 180 18.72 -0.77 3.15
N GLU A 181 17.90 -1.34 2.27
CA GLU A 181 16.43 -1.23 2.33
C GLU A 181 15.85 -2.27 3.29
N LYS A 182 14.90 -1.84 4.10
CA LYS A 182 14.15 -2.69 5.03
C LYS A 182 12.66 -2.42 4.91
N SER A 183 11.86 -3.48 4.90
CA SER A 183 10.41 -3.37 4.99
C SER A 183 9.99 -2.92 6.39
N ILE A 184 8.88 -2.20 6.43
CA ILE A 184 8.20 -1.82 7.68
C ILE A 184 6.74 -2.21 7.61
N ASN A 185 6.12 -2.47 8.77
CA ASN A 185 4.70 -2.81 8.83
C ASN A 185 3.82 -1.61 8.44
N PRO A 186 3.10 -1.64 7.30
CA PRO A 186 2.26 -0.52 6.88
C PRO A 186 0.83 -0.57 7.45
N TYR A 187 0.50 -1.50 8.33
CA TYR A 187 -0.88 -1.73 8.77
C TYR A 187 -1.55 -0.46 9.34
N TYR A 188 -0.92 0.20 10.31
CA TYR A 188 -1.50 1.42 10.89
C TYR A 188 -1.45 2.64 9.96
N LEU A 189 -0.51 2.69 9.03
CA LEU A 189 -0.52 3.65 7.93
C LEU A 189 -1.78 3.45 7.06
N LEU A 190 -2.07 2.20 6.66
CA LEU A 190 -3.26 1.86 5.87
C LEU A 190 -4.55 2.18 6.63
N LYS A 191 -4.63 1.88 7.94
CA LYS A 191 -5.78 2.25 8.79
C LYS A 191 -6.02 3.77 8.83
N LYS A 192 -4.95 4.56 8.91
CA LYS A 192 -5.05 6.03 8.83
C LYS A 192 -5.56 6.48 7.46
N LEU A 193 -5.00 5.92 6.37
CA LEU A 193 -5.37 6.31 5.01
C LEU A 193 -6.79 5.86 4.63
N GLU A 194 -7.27 4.75 5.20
CA GLU A 194 -8.64 4.26 5.01
C GLU A 194 -9.68 5.16 5.68
N SER A 195 -9.32 5.80 6.79
CA SER A 195 -10.21 6.67 7.58
C SER A 195 -10.37 8.11 7.03
N ARG A 196 -9.72 8.41 5.91
CA ARG A 196 -9.79 9.71 5.20
C ARG A 196 -10.91 9.71 4.11
#